data_d8557f4157207a8dc1a55d5f6751370d
#
_entry.id   d8557f4157207a8dc1a55d5f6751370d
#
_cell.length_a   1.000
_cell.length_b   1.000
_cell.length_c   1.000
_cell.angle_alpha   90.00
_cell.angle_beta   90.00
_cell.angle_gamma   90.00
#
_symmetry.space_group_name_H-M   'P 1'
#
loop_
_entity.id
_entity.type
_entity.pdbx_description
1 polymer ?
#
loop_
_entity_poly.entity_id
_entity_poly.type
_entity_poly.pdbx_seq_one_letter_code
_entity_poly.pdbx_strand_id
1 'polypeptide(L)'
;MDRIINILKTLDRPGTDKVIEFMEENNYKGSRCYGHHKYAGGLVDHSLEVYDHMMQNRGKLPKDSIIVCAFFHDLGKASKSTRQIKDHEGRSVRLLDKCGFPLTAQERNAILTHHQIEGFLNDPLRKCLSQADIDSTGRWKEANDPNYNSSLSNILKNIGLKFISKLCKVFVSESYL
;
A
#
# COMPACT_ATOMS: atom_id res chain seq x y z
N MET A 1 -10.13 -7.32 -11.40
CA MET A 1 -8.82 -7.83 -11.85
C MET A 1 -8.40 -7.19 -13.18
N ASP A 2 -9.27 -7.12 -14.17
CA ASP A 2 -8.94 -6.59 -15.51
C ASP A 2 -8.37 -5.16 -15.48
N ARG A 3 -8.93 -4.29 -14.63
CA ARG A 3 -8.39 -2.93 -14.42
C ARG A 3 -6.94 -2.95 -13.94
N ILE A 4 -6.60 -3.85 -13.00
CA ILE A 4 -5.22 -4.00 -12.50
C ILE A 4 -4.31 -4.46 -13.64
N ILE A 5 -4.70 -5.52 -14.36
CA ILE A 5 -3.91 -6.06 -15.48
C ILE A 5 -3.67 -4.99 -16.56
N ASN A 6 -4.71 -4.24 -16.93
CA ASN A 6 -4.58 -3.18 -17.92
C ASN A 6 -3.61 -2.07 -17.47
N ILE A 7 -3.62 -1.71 -16.18
CA ILE A 7 -2.69 -0.73 -15.63
C ILE A 7 -1.27 -1.31 -15.58
N LEU A 8 -1.09 -2.55 -15.11
CA LEU A 8 0.22 -3.21 -15.05
C LEU A 8 0.87 -3.32 -16.43
N LYS A 9 0.11 -3.61 -17.49
CA LYS A 9 0.60 -3.65 -18.87
C LYS A 9 1.11 -2.31 -19.41
N THR A 10 0.86 -1.20 -18.71
CA THR A 10 1.46 0.10 -19.05
C THR A 10 2.88 0.26 -18.52
N LEU A 11 3.34 -0.65 -17.64
CA LEU A 11 4.71 -0.65 -17.14
C LEU A 11 5.66 -1.26 -18.18
N ASP A 12 6.66 -0.50 -18.57
CA ASP A 12 7.76 -1.01 -19.40
C ASP A 12 8.87 -1.59 -18.49
N ARG A 13 8.55 -2.69 -17.80
CA ARG A 13 9.49 -3.37 -16.89
C ARG A 13 9.55 -4.86 -17.15
N PRO A 14 10.78 -5.44 -17.19
CA PRO A 14 10.95 -6.90 -17.27
C PRO A 14 10.15 -7.60 -16.17
N GLY A 15 9.65 -8.80 -16.47
CA GLY A 15 8.95 -9.62 -15.49
C GLY A 15 7.49 -9.24 -15.23
N THR A 16 6.95 -8.15 -15.81
CA THR A 16 5.56 -7.73 -15.63
C THR A 16 4.58 -8.86 -16.00
N ASP A 17 4.77 -9.51 -17.14
CA ASP A 17 3.90 -10.61 -17.59
C ASP A 17 3.94 -11.79 -16.61
N LYS A 18 5.13 -12.14 -16.09
CA LYS A 18 5.29 -13.21 -15.09
C LYS A 18 4.60 -12.90 -13.76
N VAL A 19 4.59 -11.61 -13.35
CA VAL A 19 3.84 -11.21 -12.15
C VAL A 19 2.34 -11.33 -12.39
N ILE A 20 1.85 -10.93 -13.56
CA ILE A 20 0.44 -11.07 -13.94
C ILE A 20 0.05 -12.56 -13.94
N GLU A 21 0.83 -13.41 -14.59
CA GLU A 21 0.64 -14.87 -14.58
C GLU A 21 0.60 -15.44 -13.15
N PHE A 22 1.57 -15.04 -12.31
CA PHE A 22 1.58 -15.41 -10.89
C PHE A 22 0.28 -15.00 -10.17
N MET A 23 -0.21 -13.77 -10.40
CA MET A 23 -1.44 -13.29 -9.78
C MET A 23 -2.66 -14.13 -10.19
N GLU A 24 -2.74 -14.52 -11.46
CA GLU A 24 -3.82 -15.37 -11.99
C GLU A 24 -3.76 -16.79 -11.41
N GLU A 25 -2.59 -17.42 -11.43
CA GLU A 25 -2.37 -18.77 -10.93
C GLU A 25 -2.60 -18.91 -9.41
N ASN A 26 -2.27 -17.87 -8.64
CA ASN A 26 -2.35 -17.90 -7.18
C ASN A 26 -3.62 -17.24 -6.63
N ASN A 27 -4.66 -17.16 -7.46
CA ASN A 27 -5.97 -16.69 -7.05
C ASN A 27 -5.97 -15.29 -6.43
N TYR A 28 -5.16 -14.37 -6.96
CA TYR A 28 -5.18 -12.97 -6.50
C TYR A 28 -6.60 -12.39 -6.55
N LYS A 29 -7.33 -12.68 -7.64
CA LYS A 29 -8.72 -12.27 -7.84
C LYS A 29 -9.67 -12.74 -6.74
N GLY A 30 -9.46 -13.93 -6.19
CA GLY A 30 -10.29 -14.49 -5.11
C GLY A 30 -9.74 -14.26 -3.71
N SER A 31 -8.56 -13.68 -3.60
CA SER A 31 -7.91 -13.45 -2.30
C SER A 31 -8.58 -12.30 -1.52
N ARG A 32 -8.40 -12.35 -0.21
CA ARG A 32 -8.97 -11.37 0.73
C ARG A 32 -7.88 -10.77 1.61
N CYS A 33 -8.14 -9.60 2.15
CA CYS A 33 -7.37 -9.04 3.27
C CYS A 33 -7.93 -9.58 4.59
N TYR A 34 -7.08 -9.70 5.62
CA TYR A 34 -7.49 -10.34 6.87
C TYR A 34 -8.11 -9.40 7.90
N GLY A 35 -7.72 -8.14 7.91
CA GLY A 35 -8.23 -7.13 8.85
C GLY A 35 -9.43 -6.34 8.32
N HIS A 36 -9.54 -6.25 7.00
CA HIS A 36 -10.51 -5.49 6.22
C HIS A 36 -10.75 -6.21 4.89
N HIS A 37 -11.73 -5.82 4.07
CA HIS A 37 -11.98 -6.46 2.76
C HIS A 37 -11.97 -8.00 2.85
N LYS A 38 -12.71 -8.56 3.84
CA LYS A 38 -12.65 -9.98 4.22
C LYS A 38 -13.44 -10.93 3.31
N TYR A 39 -13.77 -10.51 2.10
CA TYR A 39 -14.54 -11.24 1.11
C TYR A 39 -13.67 -11.69 -0.07
N ALA A 40 -14.18 -12.61 -0.86
CA ALA A 40 -13.52 -13.04 -2.10
C ALA A 40 -13.41 -11.85 -3.06
N GLY A 41 -12.19 -11.55 -3.51
CA GLY A 41 -11.92 -10.35 -4.32
C GLY A 41 -11.50 -9.13 -3.50
N GLY A 42 -11.57 -9.18 -2.18
CA GLY A 42 -11.23 -8.05 -1.32
C GLY A 42 -9.80 -7.55 -1.47
N LEU A 43 -8.86 -8.40 -1.87
CA LEU A 43 -7.49 -7.98 -2.17
C LEU A 43 -7.43 -7.11 -3.44
N VAL A 44 -8.25 -7.43 -4.45
CA VAL A 44 -8.36 -6.64 -5.69
C VAL A 44 -8.92 -5.25 -5.38
N ASP A 45 -10.03 -5.20 -4.64
CA ASP A 45 -10.70 -3.94 -4.32
C ASP A 45 -9.82 -3.06 -3.46
N HIS A 46 -9.18 -3.63 -2.42
CA HIS A 46 -8.21 -2.93 -1.60
C HIS A 46 -7.06 -2.33 -2.43
N SER A 47 -6.45 -3.14 -3.29
CA SER A 47 -5.33 -2.67 -4.12
C SER A 47 -5.73 -1.56 -5.10
N LEU A 48 -6.95 -1.60 -5.64
CA LEU A 48 -7.49 -0.54 -6.49
C LEU A 48 -7.77 0.73 -5.69
N GLU A 49 -8.30 0.64 -4.48
CA GLU A 49 -8.50 1.77 -3.60
C GLU A 49 -7.16 2.42 -3.23
N VAL A 50 -6.17 1.62 -2.85
CA VAL A 50 -4.81 2.11 -2.56
C VAL A 50 -4.22 2.82 -3.78
N TYR A 51 -4.36 2.24 -4.98
CA TYR A 51 -3.91 2.86 -6.21
C TYR A 51 -4.57 4.21 -6.46
N ASP A 52 -5.90 4.28 -6.36
CA ASP A 52 -6.66 5.51 -6.62
C ASP A 52 -6.27 6.61 -5.60
N HIS A 53 -6.07 6.26 -4.32
CA HIS A 53 -5.57 7.19 -3.30
C HIS A 53 -4.16 7.68 -3.57
N MET A 54 -3.23 6.77 -3.88
CA MET A 54 -1.87 7.13 -4.20
C MET A 54 -1.82 8.04 -5.43
N MET A 55 -2.61 7.76 -6.48
CA MET A 55 -2.68 8.59 -7.69
C MET A 55 -3.19 9.99 -7.39
N GLN A 56 -4.20 10.15 -6.54
CA GLN A 56 -4.74 11.44 -6.12
C GLN A 56 -3.71 12.27 -5.34
N ASN A 57 -2.88 11.62 -4.53
CA ASN A 57 -1.96 12.25 -3.59
C ASN A 57 -0.48 12.16 -4.00
N ARG A 58 -0.20 11.70 -5.21
CA ARG A 58 1.18 11.38 -5.64
C ARG A 58 2.13 12.58 -5.71
N GLY A 59 1.62 13.79 -5.90
CA GLY A 59 2.47 14.96 -6.13
C GLY A 59 3.47 14.75 -7.28
N LYS A 60 4.76 14.80 -6.97
CA LYS A 60 5.86 14.56 -7.92
C LYS A 60 6.35 13.11 -7.99
N LEU A 61 5.73 12.18 -7.28
CA LEU A 61 6.14 10.77 -7.31
C LEU A 61 5.93 10.17 -8.70
N PRO A 62 6.87 9.32 -9.20
CA PRO A 62 6.74 8.66 -10.48
C PRO A 62 5.48 7.78 -10.54
N LYS A 63 4.73 7.87 -11.64
CA LYS A 63 3.51 7.08 -11.83
C LYS A 63 3.79 5.57 -11.73
N ASP A 64 4.88 5.11 -12.30
CA ASP A 64 5.25 3.69 -12.29
C ASP A 64 5.50 3.19 -10.87
N SER A 65 6.17 3.99 -10.02
CA SER A 65 6.37 3.63 -8.61
C SER A 65 5.07 3.58 -7.83
N ILE A 66 4.09 4.44 -8.17
CA ILE A 66 2.73 4.34 -7.60
C ILE A 66 2.07 3.04 -8.00
N ILE A 67 2.10 2.66 -9.30
CA ILE A 67 1.53 1.41 -9.80
C ILE A 67 2.16 0.22 -9.07
N VAL A 68 3.49 0.18 -9.01
CA VAL A 68 4.25 -0.90 -8.36
C VAL A 68 3.88 -1.03 -6.90
N CYS A 69 3.93 0.07 -6.14
CA CYS A 69 3.65 0.03 -4.72
C CYS A 69 2.19 -0.33 -4.43
N ALA A 70 1.23 0.25 -5.15
CA ALA A 70 -0.18 0.00 -4.92
C ALA A 70 -0.60 -1.44 -5.18
N PHE A 71 -0.13 -2.06 -6.27
CA PHE A 71 -0.56 -3.41 -6.62
C PHE A 71 0.29 -4.52 -6.02
N PHE A 72 1.51 -4.20 -5.57
CA PHE A 72 2.42 -5.23 -5.10
C PHE A 72 2.75 -5.18 -3.61
N HIS A 73 2.35 -4.14 -2.85
CA HIS A 73 2.62 -4.12 -1.40
C HIS A 73 2.04 -5.34 -0.70
N ASP A 74 0.87 -5.78 -1.12
CA ASP A 74 0.10 -6.89 -0.58
C ASP A 74 0.07 -8.14 -1.48
N LEU A 75 0.89 -8.19 -2.55
CA LEU A 75 0.98 -9.35 -3.44
C LEU A 75 1.22 -10.66 -2.68
N GLY A 76 1.98 -10.57 -1.59
CA GLY A 76 2.24 -11.68 -0.70
C GLY A 76 1.00 -12.29 -0.03
N LYS A 77 -0.13 -11.60 -0.01
CA LYS A 77 -1.42 -12.13 0.47
C LYS A 77 -2.13 -13.01 -0.55
N ALA A 78 -1.73 -12.97 -1.83
CA ALA A 78 -2.30 -13.85 -2.86
C ALA A 78 -2.03 -15.32 -2.52
N SER A 79 -3.10 -16.09 -2.34
CA SER A 79 -3.02 -17.50 -1.96
C SER A 79 -4.34 -18.23 -2.22
N LYS A 80 -4.24 -19.50 -2.60
CA LYS A 80 -5.38 -20.44 -2.60
C LYS A 80 -5.79 -20.85 -1.19
N SER A 81 -4.95 -20.58 -0.17
CA SER A 81 -5.22 -20.88 1.23
C SER A 81 -5.98 -19.71 1.90
N THR A 82 -6.85 -20.05 2.84
CA THR A 82 -7.58 -19.09 3.68
C THR A 82 -6.79 -18.66 4.92
N ARG A 83 -5.58 -19.19 5.12
CA ARG A 83 -4.74 -18.85 6.29
C ARG A 83 -4.10 -17.49 6.11
N GLN A 84 -4.04 -16.74 7.20
CA GLN A 84 -3.30 -15.49 7.24
C GLN A 84 -1.82 -15.75 6.98
N ILE A 85 -1.24 -14.97 6.06
CA ILE A 85 0.17 -15.05 5.72
C ILE A 85 0.89 -14.01 6.56
N LYS A 86 1.78 -14.49 7.43
CA LYS A 86 2.74 -13.62 8.14
C LYS A 86 3.83 -13.19 7.17
N ASP A 87 4.42 -12.02 7.40
CA ASP A 87 5.48 -11.46 6.54
C ASP A 87 5.05 -11.36 5.07
N HIS A 88 3.83 -10.86 4.83
CA HIS A 88 3.34 -10.68 3.45
C HIS A 88 4.14 -9.66 2.67
N GLU A 89 4.73 -8.67 3.34
CA GLU A 89 5.60 -7.64 2.78
C GLU A 89 6.87 -8.28 2.19
N GLY A 90 7.59 -9.04 3.00
CA GLY A 90 8.77 -9.76 2.54
C GLY A 90 8.45 -10.81 1.49
N ARG A 91 7.29 -11.48 1.60
CA ARG A 91 6.80 -12.40 0.57
C ARG A 91 6.52 -11.68 -0.75
N SER A 92 5.92 -10.49 -0.73
CA SER A 92 5.67 -9.68 -1.94
C SER A 92 6.97 -9.42 -2.68
N VAL A 93 7.99 -8.94 -1.98
CA VAL A 93 9.30 -8.65 -2.58
C VAL A 93 9.96 -9.91 -3.14
N ARG A 94 9.96 -11.03 -2.39
CA ARG A 94 10.53 -12.30 -2.88
C ARG A 94 9.81 -12.84 -4.13
N LEU A 95 8.51 -12.63 -4.25
CA LEU A 95 7.73 -13.01 -5.42
C LEU A 95 8.10 -12.18 -6.64
N LEU A 96 8.24 -10.87 -6.48
CA LEU A 96 8.69 -9.97 -7.54
C LEU A 96 10.11 -10.33 -8.02
N ASP A 97 11.02 -10.60 -7.09
CA ASP A 97 12.38 -11.05 -7.42
C ASP A 97 12.35 -12.38 -8.22
N LYS A 98 11.51 -13.35 -7.84
CA LYS A 98 11.33 -14.62 -8.59
C LYS A 98 10.76 -14.43 -9.98
N CYS A 99 9.89 -13.46 -10.17
CA CYS A 99 9.35 -13.11 -11.49
C CYS A 99 10.36 -12.33 -12.35
N GLY A 100 11.51 -11.96 -11.80
CA GLY A 100 12.51 -11.11 -12.47
C GLY A 100 12.01 -9.68 -12.64
N PHE A 101 11.12 -9.21 -11.77
CA PHE A 101 10.59 -7.85 -11.78
C PHE A 101 11.51 -6.93 -10.96
N PRO A 102 12.22 -5.96 -11.59
CA PRO A 102 13.15 -5.10 -10.89
C PRO A 102 12.42 -4.05 -10.06
N LEU A 103 12.72 -3.99 -8.77
CA LEU A 103 12.30 -2.91 -7.88
C LEU A 103 13.43 -1.90 -7.72
N THR A 104 13.11 -0.62 -7.75
CA THR A 104 14.02 0.42 -7.23
C THR A 104 14.21 0.23 -5.73
N ALA A 105 15.30 0.77 -5.19
CA ALA A 105 15.56 0.73 -3.74
C ALA A 105 14.41 1.39 -2.95
N GLN A 106 13.83 2.47 -3.47
CA GLN A 106 12.72 3.17 -2.85
C GLN A 106 11.42 2.36 -2.87
N GLU A 107 11.08 1.70 -3.99
CA GLU A 107 9.91 0.82 -4.09
C GLU A 107 10.02 -0.37 -3.16
N ARG A 108 11.20 -1.01 -3.14
CA ARG A 108 11.48 -2.14 -2.24
C ARG A 108 11.32 -1.73 -0.78
N ASN A 109 11.89 -0.59 -0.39
CA ASN A 109 11.76 -0.06 0.96
C ASN A 109 10.30 0.25 1.29
N ALA A 110 9.58 0.92 0.41
CA ALA A 110 8.18 1.26 0.62
C ALA A 110 7.32 0.01 0.85
N ILE A 111 7.48 -1.04 0.02
CA ILE A 111 6.75 -2.31 0.16
C ILE A 111 7.10 -3.01 1.48
N LEU A 112 8.38 -3.11 1.83
CA LEU A 112 8.82 -3.83 3.03
C LEU A 112 8.41 -3.15 4.33
N THR A 113 8.22 -1.83 4.33
CA THR A 113 8.12 -1.05 5.57
C THR A 113 6.85 -0.21 5.68
N HIS A 114 5.84 -0.42 4.80
CA HIS A 114 4.63 0.41 4.78
C HIS A 114 3.81 0.36 6.08
N HIS A 115 3.92 -0.71 6.87
CA HIS A 115 3.30 -0.81 8.20
C HIS A 115 4.17 -0.27 9.35
N GLN A 116 5.43 0.09 9.11
CA GLN A 116 6.34 0.54 10.17
C GLN A 116 6.22 2.04 10.42
N ILE A 117 6.28 2.47 11.67
CA ILE A 117 6.20 3.89 12.06
C ILE A 117 7.55 4.59 11.91
N GLU A 118 8.66 3.89 12.19
CA GLU A 118 10.00 4.45 12.14
C GLU A 118 10.44 4.80 10.71
N GLY A 119 11.10 5.96 10.55
CA GLY A 119 11.59 6.43 9.24
C GLY A 119 10.53 6.90 8.25
N PHE A 120 9.26 6.98 8.68
CA PHE A 120 8.11 7.34 7.86
C PHE A 120 8.23 8.71 7.16
N LEU A 121 8.89 9.67 7.81
CA LEU A 121 8.93 11.05 7.31
C LEU A 121 9.92 11.27 6.17
N ASN A 122 10.92 10.39 6.00
CA ASN A 122 12.04 10.61 5.08
C ASN A 122 11.86 9.93 3.72
N ASP A 123 10.79 9.15 3.52
CA ASP A 123 10.50 8.47 2.25
C ASP A 123 9.09 8.86 1.76
N PRO A 124 9.00 9.80 0.80
CA PRO A 124 7.72 10.26 0.28
C PRO A 124 6.87 9.14 -0.36
N LEU A 125 7.49 8.16 -1.03
CA LEU A 125 6.77 7.04 -1.66
C LEU A 125 6.17 6.11 -0.61
N ARG A 126 6.95 5.74 0.40
CA ARG A 126 6.48 4.96 1.55
C ARG A 126 5.36 5.68 2.28
N LYS A 127 5.51 6.98 2.55
CA LYS A 127 4.47 7.79 3.20
C LYS A 127 3.17 7.78 2.40
N CYS A 128 3.25 7.96 1.09
CA CYS A 128 2.10 7.94 0.20
C CYS A 128 1.41 6.57 0.23
N LEU A 129 2.16 5.47 0.14
CA LEU A 129 1.64 4.10 0.23
C LEU A 129 0.99 3.82 1.59
N SER A 130 1.68 4.08 2.69
CA SER A 130 1.16 3.81 4.04
C SER A 130 -0.12 4.61 4.33
N GLN A 131 -0.19 5.86 3.90
CA GLN A 131 -1.40 6.66 4.07
C GLN A 131 -2.56 6.12 3.26
N ALA A 132 -2.32 5.72 2.00
CA ALA A 132 -3.34 5.16 1.12
C ALA A 132 -3.86 3.81 1.65
N ASP A 133 -3.01 2.96 2.18
CA ASP A 133 -3.37 1.69 2.83
C ASP A 133 -4.23 1.90 4.07
N ILE A 134 -3.85 2.85 4.94
CA ILE A 134 -4.64 3.23 6.12
C ILE A 134 -6.00 3.79 5.72
N ASP A 135 -6.06 4.64 4.71
CA ASP A 135 -7.30 5.27 4.26
C ASP A 135 -8.26 4.25 3.63
N SER A 136 -7.77 3.31 2.83
CA SER A 136 -8.56 2.19 2.30
C SER A 136 -9.09 1.30 3.43
N THR A 137 -8.23 0.91 4.37
CA THR A 137 -8.62 0.11 5.55
C THR A 137 -9.67 0.81 6.41
N GLY A 138 -9.49 2.12 6.65
CA GLY A 138 -10.39 2.93 7.46
C GLY A 138 -11.78 3.05 6.84
N ARG A 139 -11.88 3.34 5.56
CA ARG A 139 -13.15 3.45 4.83
C ARG A 139 -13.91 2.14 4.80
N TRP A 140 -13.20 1.02 4.58
CA TRP A 140 -13.85 -0.27 4.59
C TRP A 140 -14.46 -0.59 5.97
N LYS A 141 -13.74 -0.32 7.06
CA LYS A 141 -14.23 -0.53 8.43
C LYS A 141 -15.42 0.37 8.74
N GLU A 142 -15.37 1.65 8.37
CA GLU A 142 -16.45 2.59 8.54
C GLU A 142 -17.75 2.12 7.85
N ALA A 143 -17.62 1.53 6.67
CA ALA A 143 -18.76 1.04 5.89
C ALA A 143 -19.31 -0.32 6.34
N ASN A 144 -18.48 -1.20 6.94
CA ASN A 144 -18.80 -2.61 7.13
C ASN A 144 -18.68 -3.13 8.58
N ASP A 145 -18.15 -2.35 9.51
CA ASP A 145 -18.01 -2.73 10.93
C ASP A 145 -18.87 -1.81 11.81
N PRO A 146 -20.03 -2.29 12.33
CA PRO A 146 -20.90 -1.49 13.15
C PRO A 146 -20.27 -1.02 14.49
N ASN A 147 -19.19 -1.66 14.90
CA ASN A 147 -18.43 -1.30 16.11
C ASN A 147 -17.23 -0.39 15.80
N TYR A 148 -16.99 -0.05 14.52
CA TYR A 148 -15.89 0.81 14.14
C TYR A 148 -16.16 2.25 14.56
N ASN A 149 -15.35 2.73 15.49
CA ASN A 149 -15.44 4.11 15.96
C ASN A 149 -14.48 5.00 15.16
N SER A 150 -15.02 5.72 14.18
CA SER A 150 -14.26 6.67 13.35
C SER A 150 -13.57 7.78 14.17
N SER A 151 -14.03 8.03 15.41
CA SER A 151 -13.41 9.03 16.29
C SER A 151 -11.97 8.65 16.66
N LEU A 152 -11.66 7.36 16.83
CA LEU A 152 -10.29 6.91 17.08
C LEU A 152 -9.38 7.09 15.86
N SER A 153 -9.88 6.83 14.65
CA SER A 153 -9.18 7.11 13.40
C SER A 153 -8.88 8.61 13.25
N ASN A 154 -9.87 9.46 13.57
CA ASN A 154 -9.72 10.92 13.56
C ASN A 154 -8.79 11.43 14.67
N ILE A 155 -8.79 10.77 15.85
CA ILE A 155 -7.84 11.08 16.94
C ILE A 155 -6.41 10.74 16.50
N LEU A 156 -6.17 9.60 15.86
CA LEU A 156 -4.85 9.22 15.35
C LEU A 156 -4.38 10.13 14.20
N LYS A 157 -5.29 10.52 13.29
CA LYS A 157 -5.02 11.55 12.27
C LYS A 157 -4.66 12.89 12.91
N ASN A 158 -5.41 13.31 13.93
CA ASN A 158 -5.19 14.57 14.64
C ASN A 158 -3.91 14.55 15.51
N ILE A 159 -3.55 13.41 16.09
CA ILE A 159 -2.28 13.25 16.82
C ILE A 159 -1.12 13.33 15.83
N GLY A 160 -1.20 12.65 14.70
CA GLY A 160 -0.20 12.74 13.62
C GLY A 160 -0.05 14.17 13.09
N LEU A 161 -1.15 14.86 12.82
CA LEU A 161 -1.14 16.27 12.36
C LEU A 161 -0.63 17.23 13.45
N LYS A 162 -0.97 17.01 14.73
CA LYS A 162 -0.45 17.82 15.84
C LYS A 162 1.04 17.59 16.07
N PHE A 163 1.52 16.37 15.88
CA PHE A 163 2.96 16.08 15.98
C PHE A 163 3.73 16.75 14.86
N ILE A 164 3.20 16.72 13.63
CA ILE A 164 3.78 17.41 12.46
C ILE A 164 3.76 18.93 12.66
N SER A 165 2.66 19.51 13.14
CA SER A 165 2.55 20.96 13.39
C SER A 165 3.48 21.43 14.52
N LYS A 166 3.72 20.57 15.51
CA LYS A 166 4.66 20.87 16.63
C LYS A 166 6.11 20.80 16.18
N LEU A 167 6.46 19.85 15.30
CA LEU A 167 7.77 19.77 14.66
C LEU A 167 8.03 20.97 13.74
N CYS A 168 7.07 21.36 12.92
CA CYS A 168 7.20 22.55 12.06
C CYS A 168 7.42 23.85 12.89
N LYS A 169 6.78 24.00 14.05
CA LYS A 169 6.98 25.15 14.91
C LYS A 169 8.37 25.19 15.56
N VAL A 170 8.96 24.05 15.87
CA VAL A 170 10.32 23.97 16.41
C VAL A 170 11.36 24.36 15.36
N PHE A 171 11.18 23.90 14.10
CA PHE A 171 12.10 24.24 13.01
C PHE A 171 12.01 25.69 12.52
N VAL A 172 10.88 26.37 12.71
CA VAL A 172 10.72 27.79 12.32
C VAL A 172 11.27 28.73 13.40
N SER A 173 11.36 28.30 14.67
CA SER A 173 11.89 29.13 15.75
C SER A 173 13.43 29.17 15.83
N GLU A 174 14.14 28.24 15.18
CA GLU A 174 15.61 28.21 15.16
C GLU A 174 16.25 28.92 13.95
N SER A 175 15.44 29.46 13.01
CA SER A 175 15.93 30.20 11.85
C SER A 175 15.94 31.73 12.04
N TYR A 176 15.74 32.23 13.28
CA TYR A 176 15.80 33.66 13.62
C TYR A 176 16.68 33.92 14.88
N LEU A 177 17.90 33.39 14.90
CA LEU A 177 18.95 33.81 15.82
C LEU A 177 20.28 33.89 15.07
#